data_85f31781d479a499cd0c19e63ade73cf
#
_entry.id   85f31781d479a499cd0c19e63ade73cf
#
_cell.length_a   1.000
_cell.length_b   1.000
_cell.length_c   1.000
_cell.angle_alpha   90.00
_cell.angle_beta   90.00
_cell.angle_gamma   90.00
#
_symmetry.space_group_name_H-M   'P 1'
#
loop_
_entity.id
_entity.type
_entity.pdbx_description
1 polymer ?
#
loop_
_entity_poly.entity_id
_entity_poly.type
_entity_poly.pdbx_seq_one_letter_code
_entity_poly.pdbx_strand_id
1 'polypeptide(L)'
;MEGVGIFVSPLCILQERNYMRAELLAPAGSFEGLQAVVKAGADAVYIGGSMFGARAYAKNPRKEEMLEAIDYAHIHGKQIYLTVNTLLKNQELYRQLYEFLAPYYEQGVDAVIVQDLGVLSFLKKEFPELAIHASTQMAITGPKSAGLLKEAGASRIVTARELSLEEIHRIYQETGVEIESFVHGALCYCYSGMCLFSSMLGGRSGNRGRCAQPCRLPYTALEKGKAVSGTEPSYLLSPKDMCTVDILPEILQAGVYSLKIEGRMKKPEYAAGVTAIYRKYLDLYLRTGQAYEVEKADRQELLDLY
;
A
#
# COMPACT_ATOMS: atom_id res chain seq x y z
N MET A 1 -23.73 23.03 44.43
CA MET A 1 -23.49 22.44 43.09
C MET A 1 -22.12 21.75 43.14
N GLU A 2 -22.16 20.48 43.48
CA GLU A 2 -20.94 19.65 43.61
C GLU A 2 -20.58 19.07 42.25
N GLY A 3 -19.34 19.35 41.85
CA GLY A 3 -18.78 18.84 40.58
C GLY A 3 -18.42 17.37 40.71
N VAL A 4 -19.09 16.53 39.94
CA VAL A 4 -18.75 15.11 39.80
C VAL A 4 -17.49 15.01 38.93
N GLY A 5 -16.36 14.87 39.58
CA GLY A 5 -15.11 14.52 38.90
C GLY A 5 -15.16 13.05 38.45
N ILE A 6 -15.13 12.81 37.13
CA ILE A 6 -15.02 11.46 36.60
C ILE A 6 -13.57 11.02 36.84
N PHE A 7 -13.36 10.18 37.83
CA PHE A 7 -12.09 9.46 38.03
C PHE A 7 -12.01 8.33 37.00
N VAL A 8 -11.25 8.53 35.92
CA VAL A 8 -10.87 7.44 35.01
C VAL A 8 -9.78 6.61 35.70
N SER A 9 -10.08 5.35 35.98
CA SER A 9 -9.17 4.42 36.67
C SER A 9 -7.87 4.23 35.82
N PRO A 10 -6.68 4.18 36.48
CA PRO A 10 -5.41 3.85 35.78
C PRO A 10 -5.42 2.51 35.05
N LEU A 11 -6.29 1.58 35.46
CA LEU A 11 -6.50 0.30 34.78
C LEU A 11 -7.16 0.45 33.40
N CYS A 12 -8.01 1.47 33.19
CA CYS A 12 -8.63 1.74 31.89
C CYS A 12 -7.59 2.25 30.87
N ILE A 13 -6.63 3.07 31.32
CA ILE A 13 -5.54 3.58 30.49
C ILE A 13 -4.56 2.45 30.11
N LEU A 14 -4.38 1.45 30.97
CA LEU A 14 -3.53 0.28 30.69
C LEU A 14 -4.18 -0.72 29.73
N GLN A 15 -5.51 -0.84 29.73
CA GLN A 15 -6.25 -1.66 28.77
C GLN A 15 -6.25 -1.06 27.36
N GLU A 16 -6.33 0.26 27.22
CA GLU A 16 -6.23 0.92 25.91
C GLU A 16 -4.81 0.85 25.31
N ARG A 17 -3.75 0.80 26.12
CA ARG A 17 -2.36 0.62 25.64
C ARG A 17 -2.08 -0.74 24.99
N ASN A 18 -2.89 -1.77 25.25
CA ASN A 18 -2.65 -3.11 24.69
C ASN A 18 -3.18 -3.31 23.26
N TYR A 19 -3.76 -2.28 22.61
CA TYR A 19 -4.44 -2.42 21.32
C TYR A 19 -3.83 -1.64 20.15
N MET A 20 -2.82 -0.82 20.34
CA MET A 20 -2.14 -0.20 19.19
C MET A 20 -1.09 -1.15 18.60
N ARG A 21 -1.57 -2.13 17.83
CA ARG A 21 -0.72 -2.87 16.90
C ARG A 21 -0.77 -2.15 15.57
N ALA A 22 0.39 -1.87 15.01
CA ALA A 22 0.53 -1.30 13.67
C ALA A 22 1.56 -2.11 12.89
N GLU A 23 1.32 -2.26 11.61
CA GLU A 23 2.20 -2.93 10.68
C GLU A 23 2.86 -1.88 9.76
N LEU A 24 4.17 -1.89 9.65
CA LEU A 24 4.90 -1.13 8.65
C LEU A 24 5.14 -2.00 7.42
N LEU A 25 4.41 -1.75 6.34
CA LEU A 25 4.42 -2.51 5.11
C LEU A 25 5.32 -1.84 4.07
N ALA A 26 6.46 -2.45 3.80
CA ALA A 26 7.47 -1.91 2.89
C ALA A 26 7.42 -2.53 1.48
N PRO A 27 7.80 -1.77 0.43
CA PRO A 27 7.85 -2.26 -0.94
C PRO A 27 9.14 -3.02 -1.22
N ALA A 28 9.06 -4.12 -2.00
CA ALA A 28 10.23 -4.72 -2.62
C ALA A 28 10.01 -4.91 -4.13
N GLY A 29 10.98 -4.49 -4.93
CA GLY A 29 11.03 -4.71 -6.38
C GLY A 29 11.94 -5.87 -6.79
N SER A 30 12.71 -6.40 -5.83
CA SER A 30 13.67 -7.50 -6.02
C SER A 30 13.95 -8.20 -4.70
N PHE A 31 14.63 -9.33 -4.71
CA PHE A 31 15.07 -10.00 -3.50
C PHE A 31 16.02 -9.14 -2.65
N GLU A 32 16.97 -8.45 -3.29
CA GLU A 32 17.85 -7.49 -2.62
C GLU A 32 17.05 -6.38 -1.91
N GLY A 33 16.02 -5.84 -2.59
CA GLY A 33 15.12 -4.84 -2.00
C GLY A 33 14.38 -5.38 -0.78
N LEU A 34 13.92 -6.64 -0.82
CA LEU A 34 13.28 -7.31 0.32
C LEU A 34 14.26 -7.41 1.51
N GLN A 35 15.47 -7.87 1.28
CA GLN A 35 16.50 -7.96 2.33
C GLN A 35 16.78 -6.58 2.96
N ALA A 36 16.84 -5.53 2.14
CA ALA A 36 17.10 -4.17 2.60
C ALA A 36 15.99 -3.65 3.52
N VAL A 37 14.71 -3.81 3.14
CA VAL A 37 13.58 -3.31 3.96
C VAL A 37 13.33 -4.16 5.21
N VAL A 38 13.60 -5.46 5.17
CA VAL A 38 13.53 -6.32 6.36
C VAL A 38 14.56 -5.86 7.40
N LYS A 39 15.80 -5.59 6.98
CA LYS A 39 16.85 -5.04 7.85
C LYS A 39 16.53 -3.64 8.36
N ALA A 40 15.78 -2.84 7.58
CA ALA A 40 15.35 -1.50 7.95
C ALA A 40 14.15 -1.47 8.93
N GLY A 41 13.61 -2.64 9.29
CA GLY A 41 12.58 -2.77 10.33
C GLY A 41 11.14 -2.85 9.80
N ALA A 42 10.92 -3.25 8.54
CA ALA A 42 9.59 -3.59 8.06
C ALA A 42 8.99 -4.75 8.86
N ASP A 43 7.67 -4.72 9.10
CA ASP A 43 6.92 -5.83 9.70
C ASP A 43 6.43 -6.79 8.62
N ALA A 44 6.09 -6.24 7.47
CA ALA A 44 5.69 -6.98 6.29
C ALA A 44 6.29 -6.38 5.02
N VAL A 45 6.43 -7.19 3.98
CA VAL A 45 6.95 -6.77 2.67
C VAL A 45 5.96 -7.15 1.58
N TYR A 46 5.61 -6.20 0.69
CA TYR A 46 4.84 -6.55 -0.49
C TYR A 46 5.71 -6.54 -1.76
N ILE A 47 5.56 -7.60 -2.55
CA ILE A 47 6.42 -7.88 -3.70
C ILE A 47 5.57 -8.37 -4.89
N GLY A 48 6.04 -8.19 -6.10
CA GLY A 48 5.40 -8.76 -7.30
C GLY A 48 6.16 -9.96 -7.82
N GLY A 49 5.43 -10.94 -8.33
CA GLY A 49 6.03 -12.02 -9.10
C GLY A 49 6.18 -11.67 -10.59
N SER A 50 6.56 -12.65 -11.38
CA SER A 50 6.78 -12.51 -12.83
C SER A 50 5.52 -12.17 -13.63
N MET A 51 4.32 -12.43 -13.06
CA MET A 51 3.01 -12.18 -13.70
C MET A 51 2.04 -11.47 -12.75
N PHE A 52 0.97 -10.91 -13.30
CA PHE A 52 -0.22 -10.38 -12.61
C PHE A 52 0.02 -9.19 -11.67
N GLY A 53 1.23 -8.65 -11.60
CA GLY A 53 1.54 -7.50 -10.74
C GLY A 53 1.35 -6.16 -11.46
N ALA A 54 0.91 -5.12 -10.74
CA ALA A 54 0.71 -3.76 -11.26
C ALA A 54 2.01 -3.03 -11.68
N ARG A 55 3.16 -3.64 -11.50
CA ARG A 55 4.48 -3.13 -11.90
C ARG A 55 5.16 -4.14 -12.82
N ALA A 56 4.59 -4.37 -14.00
CA ALA A 56 5.08 -5.35 -14.99
C ALA A 56 6.53 -5.09 -15.47
N TYR A 57 7.01 -3.86 -15.33
CA TYR A 57 8.38 -3.46 -15.70
C TYR A 57 9.34 -3.33 -14.51
N ALA A 58 8.91 -3.70 -13.29
CA ALA A 58 9.82 -3.85 -12.17
C ALA A 58 10.71 -5.08 -12.38
N LYS A 59 11.83 -5.12 -11.65
CA LYS A 59 12.76 -6.25 -11.63
C LYS A 59 12.18 -7.42 -10.78
N ASN A 60 10.93 -7.80 -11.10
CA ASN A 60 10.20 -8.80 -10.34
C ASN A 60 10.99 -10.11 -10.25
N PRO A 61 11.08 -10.75 -9.08
CA PRO A 61 11.82 -11.99 -8.90
C PRO A 61 11.21 -13.14 -9.73
N ARG A 62 12.06 -14.04 -10.16
CA ARG A 62 11.66 -15.32 -10.74
C ARG A 62 11.11 -16.25 -9.65
N LYS A 63 10.55 -17.40 -10.04
CA LYS A 63 9.92 -18.34 -9.12
C LYS A 63 10.84 -18.72 -7.96
N GLU A 64 12.06 -19.12 -8.29
CA GLU A 64 13.06 -19.59 -7.31
C GLU A 64 13.45 -18.47 -6.32
N GLU A 65 13.68 -17.27 -6.84
CA GLU A 65 13.99 -16.09 -6.02
C GLU A 65 12.81 -15.68 -5.12
N MET A 66 11.57 -15.91 -5.58
CA MET A 66 10.38 -15.64 -4.78
C MET A 66 10.22 -16.65 -3.63
N LEU A 67 10.48 -17.94 -3.88
CA LEU A 67 10.47 -18.95 -2.82
C LEU A 67 11.52 -18.65 -1.76
N GLU A 68 12.73 -18.27 -2.18
CA GLU A 68 13.79 -17.82 -1.27
C GLU A 68 13.39 -16.54 -0.52
N ALA A 69 12.66 -15.62 -1.15
CA ALA A 69 12.17 -14.40 -0.53
C ALA A 69 11.13 -14.69 0.58
N ILE A 70 10.26 -15.69 0.38
CA ILE A 70 9.29 -16.14 1.39
C ILE A 70 10.04 -16.70 2.60
N ASP A 71 10.97 -17.63 2.38
CA ASP A 71 11.77 -18.22 3.45
C ASP A 71 12.58 -17.16 4.22
N TYR A 72 13.21 -16.23 3.50
CA TYR A 72 13.98 -15.15 4.11
C TYR A 72 13.09 -14.25 5.00
N ALA A 73 11.92 -13.88 4.54
CA ALA A 73 10.99 -13.08 5.34
C ALA A 73 10.60 -13.83 6.63
N HIS A 74 10.21 -15.10 6.51
CA HIS A 74 9.77 -15.91 7.64
C HIS A 74 10.88 -16.19 8.67
N ILE A 75 12.11 -16.48 8.24
CA ILE A 75 13.27 -16.64 9.12
C ILE A 75 13.51 -15.38 9.97
N HIS A 76 13.20 -14.19 9.42
CA HIS A 76 13.29 -12.92 10.13
C HIS A 76 12.00 -12.54 10.88
N GLY A 77 11.00 -13.41 10.94
CA GLY A 77 9.70 -13.17 11.60
C GLY A 77 8.87 -12.09 10.91
N LYS A 78 9.00 -11.94 9.58
CA LYS A 78 8.29 -10.95 8.76
C LYS A 78 7.29 -11.62 7.83
N GLN A 79 6.20 -10.91 7.53
CA GLN A 79 5.20 -11.37 6.56
C GLN A 79 5.55 -10.92 5.14
N ILE A 80 5.08 -11.68 4.15
CA ILE A 80 5.28 -11.38 2.74
C ILE A 80 3.96 -11.46 1.97
N TYR A 81 3.64 -10.38 1.23
CA TYR A 81 2.39 -10.26 0.47
C TYR A 81 2.67 -10.18 -1.03
N LEU A 82 2.11 -11.13 -1.77
CA LEU A 82 2.27 -11.19 -3.22
C LEU A 82 1.23 -10.31 -3.92
N THR A 83 1.66 -9.47 -4.87
CA THR A 83 0.70 -8.70 -5.67
C THR A 83 0.19 -9.48 -6.87
N VAL A 84 -1.12 -9.73 -6.89
CA VAL A 84 -1.92 -10.22 -8.03
C VAL A 84 -2.96 -9.16 -8.37
N ASN A 85 -2.49 -7.93 -8.55
CA ASN A 85 -3.32 -6.74 -8.55
C ASN A 85 -3.44 -6.08 -9.93
N THR A 86 -3.71 -6.92 -10.94
CA THR A 86 -4.11 -6.50 -12.28
C THR A 86 -5.45 -7.13 -12.66
N LEU A 87 -6.17 -6.53 -13.61
CA LEU A 87 -7.33 -7.17 -14.22
C LEU A 87 -6.89 -8.35 -15.08
N LEU A 88 -7.56 -9.49 -14.97
CA LEU A 88 -7.25 -10.69 -15.71
C LEU A 88 -8.32 -11.00 -16.78
N LYS A 89 -7.89 -11.57 -17.91
CA LYS A 89 -8.79 -12.20 -18.87
C LYS A 89 -9.13 -13.60 -18.38
N ASN A 90 -10.31 -14.12 -18.75
CA ASN A 90 -10.73 -15.47 -18.36
C ASN A 90 -9.69 -16.55 -18.68
N GLN A 91 -9.00 -16.44 -19.82
CA GLN A 91 -7.95 -17.38 -20.18
C GLN A 91 -6.77 -17.38 -19.20
N GLU A 92 -6.37 -16.18 -18.73
CA GLU A 92 -5.29 -16.02 -17.73
C GLU A 92 -5.75 -16.55 -16.37
N LEU A 93 -6.97 -16.22 -15.96
CA LEU A 93 -7.59 -16.65 -14.71
C LEU A 93 -7.66 -18.17 -14.61
N TYR A 94 -8.23 -18.84 -15.63
CA TYR A 94 -8.49 -20.28 -15.56
C TYR A 94 -7.31 -21.18 -15.94
N ARG A 95 -6.31 -20.67 -16.68
CA ARG A 95 -5.20 -21.50 -17.16
C ARG A 95 -3.85 -21.22 -16.53
N GLN A 96 -3.66 -20.01 -15.99
CA GLN A 96 -2.32 -19.57 -15.57
C GLN A 96 -2.23 -19.22 -14.09
N LEU A 97 -3.33 -18.71 -13.49
CA LEU A 97 -3.28 -18.18 -12.14
C LEU A 97 -2.99 -19.27 -11.09
N TYR A 98 -3.59 -20.46 -11.24
CA TYR A 98 -3.34 -21.56 -10.31
C TYR A 98 -1.87 -21.98 -10.32
N GLU A 99 -1.35 -22.30 -11.51
CA GLU A 99 0.05 -22.74 -11.68
C GLU A 99 1.06 -21.68 -11.22
N PHE A 100 0.71 -20.40 -11.40
CA PHE A 100 1.54 -19.28 -10.92
C PHE A 100 1.55 -19.20 -9.39
N LEU A 101 0.41 -19.35 -8.74
CA LEU A 101 0.26 -19.08 -7.31
C LEU A 101 0.55 -20.29 -6.43
N ALA A 102 0.22 -21.51 -6.88
CA ALA A 102 0.32 -22.73 -6.08
C ALA A 102 1.71 -22.93 -5.43
N PRO A 103 2.85 -22.74 -6.11
CA PRO A 103 4.16 -22.88 -5.47
C PRO A 103 4.42 -21.90 -4.34
N TYR A 104 3.88 -20.67 -4.42
CA TYR A 104 4.05 -19.64 -3.38
C TYR A 104 3.11 -19.90 -2.20
N TYR A 105 1.91 -20.43 -2.48
CA TYR A 105 0.98 -20.86 -1.45
C TYR A 105 1.55 -22.05 -0.65
N GLU A 106 2.11 -23.04 -1.33
CA GLU A 106 2.78 -24.19 -0.70
C GLU A 106 4.00 -23.76 0.13
N GLN A 107 4.71 -22.69 -0.28
CA GLN A 107 5.84 -22.12 0.47
C GLN A 107 5.37 -21.26 1.65
N GLY A 108 4.07 -20.96 1.75
CA GLY A 108 3.50 -20.24 2.88
C GLY A 108 3.41 -18.71 2.69
N VAL A 109 3.23 -18.21 1.45
CA VAL A 109 2.97 -16.76 1.28
C VAL A 109 1.79 -16.33 2.15
N ASP A 110 1.94 -15.24 2.93
CA ASP A 110 0.98 -14.86 3.97
C ASP A 110 -0.31 -14.28 3.39
N ALA A 111 -0.23 -13.50 2.31
CA ALA A 111 -1.40 -12.91 1.68
C ALA A 111 -1.17 -12.57 0.21
N VAL A 112 -2.27 -12.35 -0.53
CA VAL A 112 -2.25 -11.75 -1.86
C VAL A 112 -3.02 -10.45 -1.91
N ILE A 113 -2.46 -9.46 -2.64
CA ILE A 113 -3.10 -8.16 -2.88
C ILE A 113 -3.78 -8.22 -4.25
N VAL A 114 -5.10 -8.07 -4.28
CA VAL A 114 -5.96 -8.38 -5.44
C VAL A 114 -6.73 -7.16 -5.92
N GLN A 115 -6.84 -6.98 -7.25
CA GLN A 115 -7.69 -5.95 -7.87
C GLN A 115 -8.96 -6.54 -8.50
N ASP A 116 -8.89 -7.74 -9.08
CA ASP A 116 -9.93 -8.35 -9.90
C ASP A 116 -10.89 -9.18 -9.04
N LEU A 117 -12.20 -8.94 -9.15
CA LEU A 117 -13.21 -9.68 -8.41
C LEU A 117 -13.26 -11.16 -8.81
N GLY A 118 -12.97 -11.48 -10.09
CA GLY A 118 -12.86 -12.86 -10.54
C GLY A 118 -11.69 -13.59 -9.90
N VAL A 119 -10.56 -12.87 -9.73
CA VAL A 119 -9.39 -13.39 -8.99
C VAL A 119 -9.76 -13.62 -7.52
N LEU A 120 -10.43 -12.66 -6.87
CA LEU A 120 -10.87 -12.82 -5.48
C LEU A 120 -11.74 -14.07 -5.31
N SER A 121 -12.75 -14.24 -6.16
CA SER A 121 -13.65 -15.40 -6.15
C SER A 121 -12.89 -16.71 -6.41
N PHE A 122 -11.96 -16.72 -7.35
CA PHE A 122 -11.12 -17.86 -7.67
C PHE A 122 -10.25 -18.26 -6.47
N LEU A 123 -9.59 -17.32 -5.83
CA LEU A 123 -8.70 -17.57 -4.68
C LEU A 123 -9.47 -18.12 -3.48
N LYS A 124 -10.65 -17.61 -3.19
CA LYS A 124 -11.49 -18.13 -2.09
C LYS A 124 -11.88 -19.58 -2.30
N LYS A 125 -12.00 -20.02 -3.55
CA LYS A 125 -12.34 -21.41 -3.89
C LYS A 125 -11.12 -22.33 -3.90
N GLU A 126 -10.04 -21.92 -4.56
CA GLU A 126 -8.88 -22.78 -4.82
C GLU A 126 -7.81 -22.71 -3.71
N PHE A 127 -7.76 -21.60 -2.95
CA PHE A 127 -6.80 -21.33 -1.87
C PHE A 127 -7.51 -20.77 -0.63
N PRO A 128 -8.38 -21.55 0.03
CA PRO A 128 -9.29 -21.04 1.07
C PRO A 128 -8.61 -20.46 2.30
N GLU A 129 -7.40 -20.93 2.63
CA GLU A 129 -6.61 -20.45 3.77
C GLU A 129 -5.82 -19.16 3.47
N LEU A 130 -5.69 -18.77 2.19
CA LEU A 130 -4.90 -17.63 1.79
C LEU A 130 -5.61 -16.33 2.11
N ALA A 131 -4.94 -15.44 2.87
CA ALA A 131 -5.48 -14.12 3.14
C ALA A 131 -5.51 -13.26 1.88
N ILE A 132 -6.60 -12.50 1.71
CA ILE A 132 -6.82 -11.65 0.53
C ILE A 132 -6.93 -10.20 0.97
N HIS A 133 -6.04 -9.36 0.47
CA HIS A 133 -6.05 -7.91 0.67
C HIS A 133 -6.62 -7.23 -0.59
N ALA A 134 -7.73 -6.51 -0.44
CA ALA A 134 -8.33 -5.78 -1.55
C ALA A 134 -7.48 -4.56 -1.90
N SER A 135 -6.94 -4.53 -3.10
CA SER A 135 -5.99 -3.50 -3.57
C SER A 135 -6.63 -2.10 -3.61
N THR A 136 -5.82 -1.06 -3.40
CA THR A 136 -6.22 0.33 -3.69
C THR A 136 -6.76 0.52 -5.13
N GLN A 137 -6.37 -0.35 -6.06
CA GLN A 137 -6.87 -0.33 -7.44
C GLN A 137 -8.33 -0.78 -7.59
N MET A 138 -8.96 -1.31 -6.53
CA MET A 138 -10.40 -1.56 -6.48
C MET A 138 -11.21 -0.29 -6.21
N ALA A 139 -10.56 0.86 -6.01
CA ALA A 139 -11.20 2.17 -5.81
C ALA A 139 -12.19 2.16 -4.62
N ILE A 140 -11.76 1.65 -3.48
CA ILE A 140 -12.60 1.54 -2.28
C ILE A 140 -12.61 2.90 -1.58
N THR A 141 -13.75 3.60 -1.67
CA THR A 141 -13.90 4.97 -1.20
C THR A 141 -14.94 5.13 -0.10
N GLY A 142 -15.50 4.03 0.43
CA GLY A 142 -16.50 4.13 1.49
C GLY A 142 -16.89 2.80 2.10
N PRO A 143 -17.69 2.84 3.20
CA PRO A 143 -18.04 1.65 3.98
C PRO A 143 -18.81 0.58 3.19
N LYS A 144 -19.68 0.99 2.28
CA LYS A 144 -20.50 0.02 1.50
C LYS A 144 -19.65 -0.87 0.60
N SER A 145 -18.68 -0.28 -0.13
CA SER A 145 -17.76 -1.07 -0.97
C SER A 145 -16.81 -1.91 -0.11
N ALA A 146 -16.32 -1.38 1.00
CA ALA A 146 -15.47 -2.12 1.93
C ALA A 146 -16.21 -3.31 2.57
N GLY A 147 -17.47 -3.10 3.01
CA GLY A 147 -18.31 -4.16 3.56
C GLY A 147 -18.59 -5.28 2.54
N LEU A 148 -18.93 -4.93 1.31
CA LEU A 148 -19.14 -5.90 0.23
C LEU A 148 -17.90 -6.77 -0.02
N LEU A 149 -16.71 -6.18 -0.02
CA LEU A 149 -15.47 -6.93 -0.24
C LEU A 149 -15.10 -7.80 0.97
N LYS A 150 -15.37 -7.33 2.20
CA LYS A 150 -15.25 -8.14 3.41
C LYS A 150 -16.16 -9.37 3.35
N GLU A 151 -17.43 -9.20 2.98
CA GLU A 151 -18.38 -10.31 2.78
C GLU A 151 -17.92 -11.28 1.67
N ALA A 152 -17.30 -10.74 0.61
CA ALA A 152 -16.71 -11.55 -0.45
C ALA A 152 -15.42 -12.28 -0.02
N GLY A 153 -14.91 -12.02 1.17
CA GLY A 153 -13.79 -12.74 1.77
C GLY A 153 -12.45 -12.00 1.78
N ALA A 154 -12.43 -10.69 1.51
CA ALA A 154 -11.24 -9.89 1.77
C ALA A 154 -11.03 -9.71 3.27
N SER A 155 -9.83 -10.01 3.77
CA SER A 155 -9.45 -9.82 5.18
C SER A 155 -8.99 -8.41 5.47
N ARG A 156 -8.44 -7.70 4.46
CA ARG A 156 -7.90 -6.35 4.56
C ARG A 156 -8.32 -5.50 3.37
N ILE A 157 -8.56 -4.22 3.61
CA ILE A 157 -8.88 -3.23 2.58
C ILE A 157 -7.75 -2.22 2.48
N VAL A 158 -7.18 -2.08 1.27
CA VAL A 158 -6.27 -0.98 0.96
C VAL A 158 -7.08 0.20 0.46
N THR A 159 -7.19 1.25 1.25
CA THR A 159 -8.01 2.41 0.93
C THR A 159 -7.54 3.14 -0.35
N ALA A 160 -8.45 3.81 -1.03
CA ALA A 160 -8.09 4.76 -2.06
C ALA A 160 -7.28 5.92 -1.44
N ARG A 161 -6.32 6.46 -2.18
CA ARG A 161 -5.40 7.52 -1.67
C ARG A 161 -6.05 8.89 -1.55
N GLU A 162 -7.24 9.02 -2.12
CA GLU A 162 -8.05 10.25 -2.15
C GLU A 162 -8.84 10.48 -0.86
N LEU A 163 -8.91 9.47 0.02
CA LEU A 163 -9.72 9.54 1.23
C LEU A 163 -9.07 10.40 2.31
N SER A 164 -9.89 11.17 3.00
CA SER A 164 -9.55 11.82 4.26
C SER A 164 -9.46 10.81 5.40
N LEU A 165 -8.79 11.19 6.50
CA LEU A 165 -8.71 10.35 7.69
C LEU A 165 -10.10 10.10 8.31
N GLU A 166 -11.01 11.05 8.21
CA GLU A 166 -12.39 10.91 8.67
C GLU A 166 -13.15 9.83 7.86
N GLU A 167 -13.00 9.83 6.52
CA GLU A 167 -13.60 8.80 5.66
C GLU A 167 -13.01 7.42 5.93
N ILE A 168 -11.70 7.32 6.16
CA ILE A 168 -11.02 6.06 6.55
C ILE A 168 -11.55 5.57 7.90
N HIS A 169 -11.65 6.46 8.89
CA HIS A 169 -12.20 6.15 10.21
C HIS A 169 -13.63 5.63 10.12
N ARG A 170 -14.44 6.23 9.27
CA ARG A 170 -15.82 5.79 9.03
C ARG A 170 -15.88 4.39 8.41
N ILE A 171 -14.99 4.05 7.47
CA ILE A 171 -14.89 2.69 6.92
C ILE A 171 -14.58 1.71 8.05
N TYR A 172 -13.57 2.02 8.88
CA TYR A 172 -13.19 1.18 10.01
C TYR A 172 -14.34 0.95 10.98
N GLN A 173 -15.00 2.02 11.42
CA GLN A 173 -16.11 1.94 12.38
C GLN A 173 -17.31 1.15 11.87
N GLU A 174 -17.73 1.37 10.62
CA GLU A 174 -18.92 0.73 10.06
C GLU A 174 -18.68 -0.73 9.65
N THR A 175 -17.44 -1.12 9.33
CA THR A 175 -17.16 -2.46 8.80
C THR A 175 -16.34 -3.34 9.72
N GLY A 176 -15.51 -2.75 10.58
CA GLY A 176 -14.55 -3.48 11.41
C GLY A 176 -13.54 -4.31 10.58
N VAL A 177 -13.37 -3.99 9.28
CA VAL A 177 -12.37 -4.64 8.44
C VAL A 177 -11.00 -4.04 8.71
N GLU A 178 -9.95 -4.84 8.57
CA GLU A 178 -8.59 -4.33 8.72
C GLU A 178 -8.25 -3.34 7.60
N ILE A 179 -7.71 -2.18 7.97
CA ILE A 179 -7.41 -1.08 7.03
C ILE A 179 -5.91 -0.99 6.78
N GLU A 180 -5.55 -0.94 5.51
CA GLU A 180 -4.22 -0.58 5.02
C GLU A 180 -4.31 0.74 4.27
N SER A 181 -3.38 1.67 4.51
CA SER A 181 -3.33 2.94 3.80
C SER A 181 -1.91 3.32 3.41
N PHE A 182 -1.75 3.98 2.25
CA PHE A 182 -0.47 4.53 1.86
C PHE A 182 -0.08 5.71 2.76
N VAL A 183 1.18 5.75 3.16
CA VAL A 183 1.74 6.79 4.03
C VAL A 183 2.93 7.53 3.41
N HIS A 184 3.55 6.96 2.37
CA HIS A 184 4.71 7.56 1.71
C HIS A 184 4.80 7.19 0.24
N GLY A 185 5.34 8.11 -0.57
CA GLY A 185 5.74 7.90 -1.96
C GLY A 185 4.76 8.43 -2.99
N ALA A 186 4.92 8.00 -4.23
CA ALA A 186 4.26 8.58 -5.39
C ALA A 186 2.73 8.48 -5.37
N LEU A 187 2.07 9.61 -5.66
CA LEU A 187 0.62 9.69 -5.87
C LEU A 187 0.27 9.55 -7.36
N CYS A 188 -0.92 9.02 -7.64
CA CYS A 188 -1.52 9.09 -8.97
C CYS A 188 -2.25 10.41 -9.18
N TYR A 189 -2.23 10.93 -10.41
CA TYR A 189 -3.01 12.10 -10.80
C TYR A 189 -4.52 11.83 -10.79
N CYS A 190 -4.91 10.63 -11.17
CA CYS A 190 -6.30 10.19 -11.25
C CYS A 190 -6.71 9.39 -10.02
N TYR A 191 -8.01 9.22 -9.81
CA TYR A 191 -8.55 8.31 -8.81
C TYR A 191 -7.92 6.92 -8.88
N SER A 192 -7.68 6.32 -7.72
CA SER A 192 -7.05 5.02 -7.57
C SER A 192 -7.77 3.95 -8.40
N GLY A 193 -7.04 3.22 -9.24
CA GLY A 193 -7.61 2.16 -10.09
C GLY A 193 -8.42 2.60 -11.31
N MET A 194 -8.78 3.87 -11.45
CA MET A 194 -9.69 4.37 -12.49
C MET A 194 -8.99 5.07 -13.67
N CYS A 195 -7.66 5.15 -13.66
CA CYS A 195 -6.92 5.89 -14.68
C CYS A 195 -6.84 5.13 -16.01
N LEU A 196 -7.33 5.74 -17.08
CA LEU A 196 -7.21 5.26 -18.46
C LEU A 196 -6.20 6.05 -19.30
N PHE A 197 -5.52 7.06 -18.72
CA PHE A 197 -4.69 8.01 -19.46
C PHE A 197 -3.60 7.32 -20.28
N SER A 198 -2.83 6.41 -19.66
CA SER A 198 -1.80 5.65 -20.37
C SER A 198 -2.35 4.68 -21.42
N SER A 199 -3.56 4.16 -21.22
CA SER A 199 -4.23 3.32 -22.21
C SER A 199 -4.65 4.11 -23.43
N MET A 200 -5.20 5.31 -23.23
CA MET A 200 -5.73 6.16 -24.30
C MET A 200 -4.61 6.75 -25.17
N LEU A 201 -3.51 7.19 -24.58
CA LEU A 201 -2.39 7.80 -25.31
C LEU A 201 -1.44 6.80 -25.97
N GLY A 202 -1.22 5.63 -25.38
CA GLY A 202 -0.16 4.73 -25.85
C GLY A 202 -0.51 3.24 -25.81
N GLY A 203 -1.78 2.86 -25.59
CA GLY A 203 -2.23 1.47 -25.53
C GLY A 203 -1.66 0.68 -24.32
N ARG A 204 -1.02 1.37 -23.36
CA ARG A 204 -0.39 0.76 -22.18
C ARG A 204 -1.30 0.89 -20.95
N SER A 205 -2.04 -0.17 -20.64
CA SER A 205 -3.01 -0.15 -19.54
C SER A 205 -2.33 -0.15 -18.15
N GLY A 206 -2.65 0.85 -17.33
CA GLY A 206 -2.28 0.90 -15.93
C GLY A 206 -2.88 -0.24 -15.11
N ASN A 207 -4.15 -0.60 -15.40
CA ASN A 207 -4.87 -1.71 -14.74
C ASN A 207 -4.34 -3.11 -15.17
N ARG A 208 -3.41 -3.14 -16.10
CA ARG A 208 -2.66 -4.33 -16.55
C ARG A 208 -1.17 -4.21 -16.21
N GLY A 209 -0.79 -3.34 -15.28
CA GLY A 209 0.57 -3.15 -14.81
C GLY A 209 1.52 -2.44 -15.77
N ARG A 210 1.03 -1.82 -16.85
CA ARG A 210 1.85 -1.28 -17.95
C ARG A 210 1.79 0.26 -18.07
N CYS A 211 1.42 0.97 -17.00
CA CYS A 211 1.32 2.42 -17.01
C CYS A 211 2.64 3.06 -17.45
N ALA A 212 2.58 3.91 -18.50
CA ALA A 212 3.72 4.69 -19.02
C ALA A 212 3.94 6.00 -18.25
N GLN A 213 3.10 6.29 -17.24
CA GLN A 213 3.14 7.53 -16.44
C GLN A 213 3.06 8.82 -17.28
N PRO A 214 2.13 8.95 -18.25
CA PRO A 214 2.02 10.16 -19.06
C PRO A 214 1.78 11.41 -18.20
N CYS A 215 1.14 11.29 -17.03
CA CYS A 215 0.97 12.41 -16.09
C CYS A 215 2.29 12.97 -15.53
N ARG A 216 3.42 12.30 -15.73
CA ARG A 216 4.76 12.76 -15.30
C ARG A 216 5.54 13.46 -16.41
N LEU A 217 4.91 13.68 -17.56
CA LEU A 217 5.50 14.43 -18.67
C LEU A 217 5.16 15.94 -18.54
N PRO A 218 5.98 16.81 -19.13
CA PRO A 218 5.67 18.23 -19.18
C PRO A 218 4.55 18.52 -20.19
N TYR A 219 3.63 19.43 -19.83
CA TYR A 219 2.49 19.87 -20.63
C TYR A 219 2.39 21.39 -20.66
N THR A 220 1.77 21.90 -21.74
CA THR A 220 1.30 23.30 -21.80
C THR A 220 -0.21 23.30 -21.84
N ALA A 221 -0.86 23.98 -20.90
CA ALA A 221 -2.30 24.17 -20.93
C ALA A 221 -2.68 25.25 -21.95
N LEU A 222 -3.68 24.95 -22.80
CA LEU A 222 -4.18 25.88 -23.81
C LEU A 222 -5.65 26.21 -23.55
N GLU A 223 -5.99 27.50 -23.62
CA GLU A 223 -7.37 27.96 -23.71
C GLU A 223 -7.58 28.64 -25.06
N LYS A 224 -8.54 28.11 -25.84
CA LYS A 224 -8.82 28.60 -27.22
C LYS A 224 -7.55 28.70 -28.10
N GLY A 225 -6.63 27.75 -27.94
CA GLY A 225 -5.37 27.71 -28.69
C GLY A 225 -4.24 28.62 -28.18
N LYS A 226 -4.45 29.34 -27.06
CA LYS A 226 -3.43 30.18 -26.45
C LYS A 226 -2.91 29.54 -25.16
N ALA A 227 -1.61 29.59 -24.93
CA ALA A 227 -1.00 29.08 -23.70
C ALA A 227 -1.47 29.88 -22.48
N VAL A 228 -1.99 29.20 -21.45
CA VAL A 228 -2.43 29.79 -20.18
C VAL A 228 -1.57 29.36 -19.00
N SER A 229 -0.70 28.34 -19.17
CA SER A 229 0.25 27.88 -18.14
C SER A 229 1.68 28.40 -18.33
N GLY A 230 1.86 29.44 -19.14
CA GLY A 230 3.17 29.92 -19.59
C GLY A 230 3.54 29.33 -20.97
N THR A 231 4.59 29.86 -21.59
CA THR A 231 5.06 29.44 -22.90
C THR A 231 5.85 28.12 -22.86
N GLU A 232 6.52 27.88 -21.73
CA GLU A 232 7.32 26.66 -21.54
C GLU A 232 6.48 25.53 -20.95
N PRO A 233 6.63 24.27 -21.44
CA PRO A 233 5.97 23.13 -20.86
C PRO A 233 6.38 22.90 -19.39
N SER A 234 5.42 22.55 -18.54
CA SER A 234 5.65 22.28 -17.13
C SER A 234 4.91 21.03 -16.66
N TYR A 235 5.28 20.49 -15.51
CA TYR A 235 4.74 19.21 -14.99
C TYR A 235 3.37 19.39 -14.32
N LEU A 236 2.42 19.98 -15.03
CA LEU A 236 1.10 20.39 -14.54
C LEU A 236 0.28 19.25 -13.91
N LEU A 237 0.46 18.03 -14.43
CA LEU A 237 -0.30 16.85 -13.99
C LEU A 237 0.47 15.97 -13.00
N SER A 238 1.72 16.32 -12.66
CA SER A 238 2.55 15.55 -11.76
C SER A 238 2.30 15.94 -10.30
N PRO A 239 1.54 15.18 -9.51
CA PRO A 239 1.41 15.47 -8.09
C PRO A 239 2.76 15.28 -7.38
N LYS A 240 2.93 16.00 -6.27
CA LYS A 240 4.02 15.77 -5.32
C LYS A 240 3.85 14.41 -4.66
N ASP A 241 4.94 13.81 -4.19
CA ASP A 241 4.87 12.58 -3.43
C ASP A 241 4.25 12.83 -2.04
N MET A 242 3.56 11.83 -1.53
CA MET A 242 3.03 11.83 -0.18
C MET A 242 4.16 11.63 0.82
N CYS A 243 4.13 12.36 1.92
CA CYS A 243 4.96 12.13 3.10
C CYS A 243 4.11 12.46 4.34
N THR A 244 3.74 11.46 5.11
CA THR A 244 2.84 11.61 6.27
C THR A 244 3.50 11.23 7.59
N VAL A 245 4.83 11.22 7.63
CA VAL A 245 5.58 10.87 8.85
C VAL A 245 5.22 11.74 10.06
N ASP A 246 4.77 12.97 9.83
CA ASP A 246 4.35 13.92 10.87
C ASP A 246 3.00 13.58 11.52
N ILE A 247 2.14 12.85 10.81
CA ILE A 247 0.75 12.58 11.21
C ILE A 247 0.48 11.08 11.38
N LEU A 248 1.50 10.26 11.67
CA LEU A 248 1.28 8.82 11.94
C LEU A 248 0.33 8.58 13.12
N PRO A 249 0.39 9.38 14.22
CA PRO A 249 -0.58 9.23 15.30
C PRO A 249 -2.03 9.35 14.84
N GLU A 250 -2.35 10.35 14.03
CA GLU A 250 -3.68 10.60 13.50
C GLU A 250 -4.14 9.50 12.53
N ILE A 251 -3.22 8.98 11.73
CA ILE A 251 -3.49 7.86 10.81
C ILE A 251 -3.86 6.60 11.60
N LEU A 252 -3.12 6.28 12.67
CA LEU A 252 -3.40 5.13 13.53
C LEU A 252 -4.72 5.31 14.30
N GLN A 253 -5.01 6.53 14.78
CA GLN A 253 -6.28 6.87 15.44
C GLN A 253 -7.47 6.78 14.49
N ALA A 254 -7.27 6.99 13.19
CA ALA A 254 -8.29 6.77 12.17
C ALA A 254 -8.62 5.27 11.95
N GLY A 255 -7.88 4.35 12.59
CA GLY A 255 -8.10 2.90 12.50
C GLY A 255 -7.26 2.20 11.42
N VAL A 256 -6.25 2.87 10.88
CA VAL A 256 -5.30 2.24 9.96
C VAL A 256 -4.38 1.30 10.73
N TYR A 257 -4.40 0.03 10.38
CA TYR A 257 -3.50 -0.99 10.94
C TYR A 257 -2.18 -1.08 10.18
N SER A 258 -2.23 -1.10 8.84
CA SER A 258 -1.07 -1.30 7.98
C SER A 258 -0.67 0.00 7.27
N LEU A 259 0.54 0.47 7.58
CA LEU A 259 1.14 1.69 7.03
C LEU A 259 1.99 1.33 5.81
N LYS A 260 1.47 1.59 4.62
CA LYS A 260 2.08 1.15 3.37
C LYS A 260 2.96 2.23 2.73
N ILE A 261 4.20 1.87 2.44
CA ILE A 261 5.14 2.71 1.68
C ILE A 261 5.06 2.34 0.19
N GLU A 262 4.90 3.32 -0.71
CA GLU A 262 5.03 3.10 -2.17
C GLU A 262 6.50 3.17 -2.58
N GLY A 263 6.95 2.25 -3.44
CA GLY A 263 8.35 2.27 -3.88
C GLY A 263 8.84 1.04 -4.65
N ARG A 264 7.95 0.14 -5.12
CA ARG A 264 8.36 -1.09 -5.83
C ARG A 264 9.24 -0.86 -7.07
N MET A 265 9.19 0.32 -7.67
CA MET A 265 10.02 0.72 -8.83
C MET A 265 11.26 1.51 -8.40
N LYS A 266 11.42 1.80 -7.13
CA LYS A 266 12.55 2.55 -6.58
C LYS A 266 13.71 1.61 -6.25
N LYS A 267 14.89 2.18 -6.02
CA LYS A 267 16.07 1.44 -5.59
C LYS A 267 15.94 0.90 -4.15
N PRO A 268 16.67 -0.15 -3.77
CA PRO A 268 16.66 -0.69 -2.40
C PRO A 268 16.98 0.37 -1.33
N GLU A 269 17.88 1.31 -1.63
CA GLU A 269 18.29 2.38 -0.70
C GLU A 269 17.12 3.29 -0.34
N TYR A 270 16.29 3.67 -1.33
CA TYR A 270 15.08 4.43 -1.09
C TYR A 270 14.12 3.68 -0.17
N ALA A 271 13.81 2.43 -0.52
CA ALA A 271 12.85 1.63 0.24
C ALA A 271 13.31 1.42 1.68
N ALA A 272 14.59 1.10 1.88
CA ALA A 272 15.17 0.90 3.20
C ALA A 272 15.25 2.19 4.02
N GLY A 273 15.73 3.29 3.44
CA GLY A 273 15.85 4.57 4.16
C GLY A 273 14.48 5.11 4.60
N VAL A 274 13.48 5.11 3.70
CA VAL A 274 12.11 5.49 4.07
C VAL A 274 11.56 4.55 5.16
N THR A 275 11.74 3.24 5.04
CA THR A 275 11.28 2.27 6.04
C THR A 275 11.91 2.53 7.42
N ALA A 276 13.22 2.79 7.48
CA ALA A 276 13.93 3.04 8.72
C ALA A 276 13.42 4.30 9.45
N ILE A 277 13.17 5.37 8.69
CA ILE A 277 12.65 6.62 9.27
C ILE A 277 11.21 6.42 9.77
N TYR A 278 10.33 5.78 8.99
CA TYR A 278 8.97 5.48 9.45
C TYR A 278 8.98 4.53 10.65
N ARG A 279 9.86 3.54 10.70
CA ARG A 279 10.04 2.67 11.87
C ARG A 279 10.43 3.46 13.11
N LYS A 280 11.38 4.38 13.00
CA LYS A 280 11.82 5.25 14.12
C LYS A 280 10.63 5.98 14.76
N TYR A 281 9.79 6.65 13.96
CA TYR A 281 8.67 7.45 14.47
C TYR A 281 7.47 6.61 14.88
N LEU A 282 7.22 5.50 14.19
CA LEU A 282 6.19 4.56 14.59
C LEU A 282 6.50 3.94 15.96
N ASP A 283 7.74 3.48 16.18
CA ASP A 283 8.17 2.92 17.46
C ASP A 283 8.15 3.97 18.58
N LEU A 284 8.53 5.20 18.26
CA LEU A 284 8.46 6.30 19.22
C LEU A 284 7.03 6.51 19.69
N TYR A 285 6.07 6.59 18.76
CA TYR A 285 4.65 6.78 19.09
C TYR A 285 4.06 5.56 19.82
N LEU A 286 4.29 4.34 19.34
CA LEU A 286 3.78 3.12 19.98
C LEU A 286 4.31 2.94 21.41
N ARG A 287 5.54 3.38 21.68
CA ARG A 287 6.15 3.31 23.02
C ARG A 287 5.64 4.40 23.94
N THR A 288 5.48 5.62 23.47
CA THR A 288 5.19 6.79 24.32
C THR A 288 3.71 7.12 24.37
N GLY A 289 2.95 6.85 23.32
CA GLY A 289 1.59 7.31 23.11
C GLY A 289 1.47 8.82 22.93
N GLN A 290 2.59 9.52 22.69
CA GLN A 290 2.64 10.99 22.59
C GLN A 290 2.97 11.44 21.18
N ALA A 291 2.44 12.60 20.79
CA ALA A 291 2.84 13.27 19.56
C ALA A 291 4.34 13.61 19.60
N TYR A 292 4.95 13.64 18.45
CA TYR A 292 6.38 13.92 18.28
C TYR A 292 6.61 14.96 17.19
N GLU A 293 7.80 15.55 17.16
CA GLU A 293 8.27 16.34 16.04
C GLU A 293 9.30 15.54 15.24
N VAL A 294 9.19 15.58 13.91
CA VAL A 294 10.15 14.92 13.02
C VAL A 294 11.44 15.76 12.99
N GLU A 295 12.56 15.11 13.27
CA GLU A 295 13.87 15.76 13.25
C GLU A 295 14.20 16.31 11.86
N LYS A 296 14.86 17.49 11.83
CA LYS A 296 15.22 18.14 10.56
C LYS A 296 16.12 17.26 9.68
N ALA A 297 17.00 16.48 10.30
CA ALA A 297 17.89 15.55 9.60
C ALA A 297 17.10 14.44 8.90
N ASP A 298 16.14 13.81 9.58
CA ASP A 298 15.31 12.76 8.99
C ASP A 298 14.43 13.32 7.86
N ARG A 299 13.92 14.53 8.02
CA ARG A 299 13.15 15.22 6.97
C ARG A 299 14.01 15.49 5.73
N GLN A 300 15.25 15.92 5.93
CA GLN A 300 16.20 16.13 4.83
C GLN A 300 16.55 14.80 4.16
N GLU A 301 16.79 13.73 4.93
CA GLU A 301 17.07 12.40 4.39
C GLU A 301 15.91 11.89 3.53
N LEU A 302 14.64 12.06 3.97
CA LEU A 302 13.47 11.71 3.15
C LEU A 302 13.41 12.46 1.82
N LEU A 303 13.92 13.71 1.77
CA LEU A 303 14.02 14.48 0.53
C LEU A 303 15.17 13.99 -0.35
N ASP A 304 16.29 13.62 0.25
CA ASP A 304 17.50 13.19 -0.48
C ASP A 304 17.36 11.77 -1.07
N LEU A 305 16.53 10.94 -0.47
CA LEU A 305 16.18 9.58 -0.95
C LEU A 305 15.30 9.62 -2.22
N TYR A 306 14.67 10.77 -2.54
CA TYR A 306 13.76 10.90 -3.69
C TYR A 306 14.56 11.01 -4.99
#